data_df8fe0b6d56db0056552f11718c23e1f
#
_entry.id   df8fe0b6d56db0056552f11718c23e1f
#
_cell.length_a   1.000
_cell.length_b   1.000
_cell.length_c   1.000
_cell.angle_alpha   90.00
_cell.angle_beta   90.00
_cell.angle_gamma   90.00
#
_symmetry.space_group_name_H-M   'P 1'
#
loop_
_entity.id
_entity.type
_entity.pdbx_description
1 polymer ?
#
loop_
_entity_poly.entity_id
_entity_poly.type
_entity_poly.pdbx_seq_one_letter_code
_entity_poly.pdbx_strand_id
1 'polypeptide(L)'
;WQTMAAQGRTAPLVMAGPPGLTDVVRTFYAVAGPLPFELRLKELPDCKGEFEVPAGCVQAFPLKHRVPCCGYAFTLPRAGKFDPQRAKAAGIPDRHPPLRCAAPRCTGCRSFVDGFHLRR
;
A
#
# COMPACT_ATOMS: atom_id res chain seq x y z
N TRP A 1 -2.75 15.48 2.31
CA TRP A 1 -1.29 15.58 2.13
C TRP A 1 -0.71 16.91 2.66
N GLN A 2 -1.46 18.01 2.64
CA GLN A 2 -0.99 19.30 3.18
C GLN A 2 -0.65 19.20 4.69
N THR A 3 -1.46 18.48 5.46
CA THR A 3 -1.17 18.20 6.87
C THR A 3 0.15 17.42 7.03
N MET A 4 0.40 16.44 6.16
CA MET A 4 1.66 15.68 6.16
C MET A 4 2.86 16.57 5.82
N ALA A 5 2.69 17.50 4.88
CA ALA A 5 3.71 18.48 4.54
C ALA A 5 4.01 19.41 5.72
N ALA A 6 2.98 19.92 6.37
CA ALA A 6 3.11 20.76 7.56
C ALA A 6 3.77 20.04 8.76
N GLN A 7 3.63 18.72 8.84
CA GLN A 7 4.29 17.85 9.81
C GLN A 7 5.72 17.47 9.44
N GLY A 8 6.28 18.05 8.37
CA GLY A 8 7.67 17.84 7.95
C GLY A 8 7.94 16.54 7.21
N ARG A 9 6.93 15.89 6.60
CA ARG A 9 7.15 14.71 5.77
C ARG A 9 8.01 15.05 4.55
N THR A 10 9.05 14.26 4.33
CA THR A 10 9.92 14.33 3.14
C THR A 10 9.88 13.04 2.30
N ALA A 11 9.48 11.92 2.92
CA ALA A 11 9.40 10.63 2.24
C ALA A 11 8.30 10.63 1.16
N PRO A 12 8.52 10.00 0.00
CA PRO A 12 7.53 9.90 -1.06
C PRO A 12 6.19 9.33 -0.58
N LEU A 13 5.10 9.81 -1.18
CA LEU A 13 3.75 9.32 -0.92
C LEU A 13 3.16 8.72 -2.20
N VAL A 14 2.69 7.49 -2.10
CA VAL A 14 1.94 6.84 -3.19
C VAL A 14 0.46 7.02 -2.94
N MET A 15 -0.27 7.45 -3.97
CA MET A 15 -1.71 7.58 -3.95
C MET A 15 -2.30 6.82 -5.15
N ALA A 16 -3.17 5.85 -4.88
CA ALA A 16 -3.89 5.09 -5.89
C ALA A 16 -5.38 5.41 -5.81
N GLY A 17 -6.04 5.57 -6.96
CA GLY A 17 -7.45 5.90 -7.01
C GLY A 17 -8.10 5.70 -8.38
N PRO A 18 -9.38 6.04 -8.53
CA PRO A 18 -10.12 5.91 -9.78
C PRO A 18 -9.57 6.84 -10.87
N PRO A 19 -9.99 6.65 -12.14
CA PRO A 19 -9.69 7.58 -13.22
C PRO A 19 -10.07 9.02 -12.87
N GLY A 20 -9.22 9.98 -13.26
CA GLY A 20 -9.38 11.40 -12.93
C GLY A 20 -8.64 11.84 -11.66
N LEU A 21 -8.01 10.92 -10.92
CA LEU A 21 -7.21 11.25 -9.74
C LEU A 21 -6.12 12.28 -10.07
N THR A 22 -5.45 12.13 -11.19
CA THR A 22 -4.36 13.00 -11.62
C THR A 22 -4.84 14.45 -11.83
N ASP A 23 -6.00 14.62 -12.44
CA ASP A 23 -6.56 15.95 -12.70
C ASP A 23 -6.98 16.65 -11.40
N VAL A 24 -7.59 15.90 -10.49
CA VAL A 24 -7.93 16.40 -9.14
C VAL A 24 -6.66 16.86 -8.42
N VAL A 25 -5.61 16.06 -8.42
CA VAL A 25 -4.35 16.41 -7.77
C VAL A 25 -3.71 17.63 -8.40
N ARG A 26 -3.69 17.74 -9.74
CA ARG A 26 -3.19 18.94 -10.44
C ARG A 26 -3.92 20.20 -10.03
N THR A 27 -5.25 20.13 -9.94
CA THR A 27 -6.07 21.25 -9.50
C THR A 27 -5.70 21.69 -8.09
N PHE A 28 -5.51 20.73 -7.18
CA PHE A 28 -5.05 21.02 -5.82
C PHE A 28 -3.66 21.65 -5.77
N TYR A 29 -2.73 21.17 -6.59
CA TYR A 29 -1.38 21.78 -6.68
C TYR A 29 -1.43 23.24 -7.13
N ALA A 30 -2.33 23.59 -8.05
CA ALA A 30 -2.48 24.97 -8.51
C ALA A 30 -2.93 25.92 -7.38
N VAL A 31 -3.68 25.41 -6.40
CA VAL A 31 -4.21 26.22 -5.29
C VAL A 31 -3.31 26.15 -4.04
N ALA A 32 -2.83 24.96 -3.72
CA ALA A 32 -2.15 24.70 -2.44
C ALA A 32 -0.61 24.82 -2.53
N GLY A 33 -0.06 24.97 -3.74
CA GLY A 33 1.38 25.03 -3.96
C GLY A 33 2.10 23.68 -3.89
N PRO A 34 3.43 23.69 -4.08
CA PRO A 34 4.23 22.47 -4.15
C PRO A 34 4.35 21.78 -2.78
N LEU A 35 4.48 20.46 -2.81
CA LEU A 35 4.74 19.64 -1.62
C LEU A 35 6.25 19.46 -1.42
N PRO A 36 6.74 19.31 -0.17
CA PRO A 36 8.14 19.04 0.13
C PRO A 36 8.54 17.57 -0.12
N PHE A 37 7.63 16.74 -0.63
CA PHE A 37 7.86 15.33 -0.96
C PHE A 37 7.25 14.97 -2.31
N GLU A 38 7.77 13.91 -2.90
CA GLU A 38 7.27 13.37 -4.17
C GLU A 38 5.90 12.70 -3.96
N LEU A 39 4.92 13.06 -4.80
CA LEU A 39 3.63 12.41 -4.85
C LEU A 39 3.54 11.52 -6.10
N ARG A 40 3.49 10.20 -5.91
CA ARG A 40 3.35 9.20 -6.96
C ARG A 40 1.90 8.81 -7.12
N LEU A 41 1.32 9.14 -8.27
CA LEU A 41 -0.10 8.86 -8.55
C LEU A 41 -0.24 7.59 -9.38
N LYS A 42 -1.24 6.78 -9.06
CA LYS A 42 -1.66 5.63 -9.86
C LYS A 42 -3.16 5.63 -10.04
N GLU A 43 -3.58 5.83 -11.27
CA GLU A 43 -4.97 5.64 -11.64
C GLU A 43 -5.26 4.16 -11.90
N LEU A 44 -6.41 3.70 -11.44
CA LEU A 44 -6.90 2.34 -11.59
C LEU A 44 -8.09 2.37 -12.56
N PRO A 45 -7.90 2.04 -13.86
CA PRO A 45 -8.94 2.21 -14.88
C PRO A 45 -10.26 1.54 -14.52
N ASP A 46 -10.20 0.32 -13.97
CA ASP A 46 -11.39 -0.46 -13.58
C ASP A 46 -11.57 -0.52 -12.06
N CYS A 47 -10.93 0.38 -11.30
CA CYS A 47 -10.84 0.30 -9.85
C CYS A 47 -10.34 -1.07 -9.35
N LYS A 48 -9.50 -1.75 -10.13
CA LYS A 48 -8.91 -3.04 -9.77
C LYS A 48 -7.39 -2.91 -9.68
N GLY A 49 -6.83 -3.53 -8.67
CA GLY A 49 -5.38 -3.59 -8.51
C GLY A 49 -4.99 -4.23 -7.21
N GLU A 50 -3.75 -4.67 -7.14
CA GLU A 50 -3.14 -5.23 -5.95
C GLU A 50 -1.78 -4.58 -5.75
N PHE A 51 -1.48 -4.16 -4.51
CA PHE A 51 -0.27 -3.42 -4.17
C PHE A 51 0.34 -4.00 -2.91
N GLU A 52 1.66 -4.21 -2.94
CA GLU A 52 2.42 -4.47 -1.73
C GLU A 52 2.71 -3.15 -1.00
N VAL A 53 2.51 -3.17 0.30
CA VAL A 53 2.90 -2.10 1.21
C VAL A 53 3.76 -2.69 2.32
N PRO A 54 4.60 -1.90 3.01
CA PRO A 54 5.53 -2.44 4.02
C PRO A 54 4.86 -3.31 5.10
N ALA A 55 3.58 -3.07 5.38
CA ALA A 55 2.83 -3.78 6.41
C ALA A 55 1.96 -4.93 5.87
N GLY A 56 1.83 -5.11 4.55
CA GLY A 56 0.95 -6.13 3.99
C GLY A 56 0.61 -5.92 2.52
N CYS A 57 -0.61 -6.25 2.15
CA CYS A 57 -1.13 -6.11 0.79
C CYS A 57 -2.44 -5.32 0.79
N VAL A 58 -2.62 -4.47 -0.22
CA VAL A 58 -3.87 -3.74 -0.48
C VAL A 58 -4.45 -4.21 -1.78
N GLN A 59 -5.70 -4.65 -1.76
CA GLN A 59 -6.46 -5.01 -2.95
C GLN A 59 -7.54 -3.95 -3.20
N ALA A 60 -7.53 -3.38 -4.41
CA ALA A 60 -8.56 -2.48 -4.87
C ALA A 60 -9.65 -3.23 -5.66
N PHE A 61 -10.90 -2.84 -5.49
CA PHE A 61 -12.06 -3.41 -6.18
C PHE A 61 -13.10 -2.33 -6.50
N PRO A 62 -13.87 -2.50 -7.59
CA PRO A 62 -14.88 -1.52 -7.96
C PRO A 62 -16.08 -1.55 -7.02
N LEU A 63 -16.62 -0.39 -6.71
CA LEU A 63 -17.88 -0.22 -5.98
C LEU A 63 -18.98 0.26 -6.93
N LYS A 64 -20.21 -0.18 -6.67
CA LYS A 64 -21.37 0.28 -7.41
C LYS A 64 -21.76 1.70 -6.96
N HIS A 65 -21.42 2.69 -7.79
CA HIS A 65 -21.71 4.10 -7.53
C HIS A 65 -22.00 4.84 -8.83
N ARG A 66 -22.50 6.08 -8.75
CA ARG A 66 -22.77 6.93 -9.93
C ARG A 66 -21.51 7.41 -10.65
N VAL A 67 -20.41 7.47 -9.92
CA VAL A 67 -19.08 7.84 -10.43
C VAL A 67 -18.11 6.69 -10.18
N PRO A 68 -17.00 6.59 -10.93
CA PRO A 68 -15.96 5.60 -10.66
C PRO A 68 -15.52 5.67 -9.19
N CYS A 69 -15.66 4.54 -8.49
CA CYS A 69 -15.41 4.47 -7.05
C CYS A 69 -14.69 3.16 -6.72
N CYS A 70 -13.56 3.27 -6.05
CA CYS A 70 -12.75 2.14 -5.63
C CYS A 70 -12.96 1.84 -4.13
N GLY A 71 -13.18 0.57 -3.80
CA GLY A 71 -13.03 0.03 -2.46
C GLY A 71 -11.62 -0.52 -2.26
N TYR A 72 -11.15 -0.56 -1.03
CA TYR A 72 -9.82 -1.10 -0.71
C TYR A 72 -9.92 -2.08 0.46
N ALA A 73 -9.36 -3.27 0.26
CA ALA A 73 -9.17 -4.26 1.31
C ALA A 73 -7.70 -4.31 1.70
N PHE A 74 -7.40 -4.20 2.98
CA PHE A 74 -6.05 -4.22 3.51
C PHE A 74 -5.81 -5.53 4.25
N THR A 75 -4.85 -6.32 3.79
CA THR A 75 -4.48 -7.60 4.38
C THR A 75 -3.15 -7.47 5.10
N LEU A 76 -3.18 -7.63 6.42
CA LEU A 76 -1.99 -7.68 7.26
C LEU A 76 -1.62 -9.13 7.52
N PRO A 77 -0.48 -9.64 7.04
CA PRO A 77 0.00 -10.95 7.43
C PRO A 77 0.38 -10.91 8.91
N ARG A 78 -0.30 -11.73 9.70
CA ARG A 78 0.06 -11.91 11.11
C ARG A 78 0.72 -13.27 11.27
N ALA A 79 1.82 -13.32 12.01
CA ALA A 79 2.33 -14.59 12.49
C ALA A 79 1.22 -15.30 13.28
N GLY A 80 0.97 -16.56 12.99
CA GLY A 80 0.04 -17.37 13.74
C GLY A 80 0.40 -17.36 15.23
N LYS A 81 -0.61 -17.52 16.10
CA LYS A 81 -0.36 -17.65 17.53
C LYS A 81 0.53 -18.88 17.75
N PHE A 82 1.71 -18.68 18.37
CA PHE A 82 2.63 -19.78 18.67
C PHE A 82 1.94 -20.79 19.58
N ASP A 83 1.92 -22.05 19.15
CA ASP A 83 1.40 -23.16 19.93
C ASP A 83 2.57 -24.01 20.44
N PRO A 84 2.91 -23.91 21.75
CA PRO A 84 4.04 -24.63 22.31
C PRO A 84 3.85 -26.16 22.24
N GLN A 85 2.64 -26.66 22.32
CA GLN A 85 2.39 -28.10 22.30
C GLN A 85 2.60 -28.68 20.90
N ARG A 86 2.13 -27.99 19.85
CA ARG A 86 2.38 -28.37 18.46
C ARG A 86 3.88 -28.26 18.10
N ALA A 87 4.58 -27.26 18.62
CA ALA A 87 6.00 -27.12 18.43
C ALA A 87 6.79 -28.28 19.04
N LYS A 88 6.43 -28.71 20.27
CA LYS A 88 7.04 -29.88 20.92
C LYS A 88 6.73 -31.18 20.16
N ALA A 89 5.51 -31.36 19.71
CA ALA A 89 5.12 -32.53 18.91
C ALA A 89 5.85 -32.59 17.57
N ALA A 90 6.23 -31.44 17.00
CA ALA A 90 7.02 -31.33 15.78
C ALA A 90 8.54 -31.41 16.02
N GLY A 91 8.99 -31.67 17.25
CA GLY A 91 10.43 -31.80 17.60
C GLY A 91 11.21 -30.50 17.58
N ILE A 92 10.53 -29.35 17.67
CA ILE A 92 11.20 -28.05 17.70
C ILE A 92 11.70 -27.79 19.13
N PRO A 93 13.03 -27.60 19.33
CA PRO A 93 13.58 -27.35 20.65
C PRO A 93 13.13 -25.99 21.22
N ASP A 94 12.98 -25.91 22.55
CA ASP A 94 12.48 -24.71 23.28
C ASP A 94 13.37 -23.46 23.11
N ARG A 95 14.56 -23.58 22.50
CA ARG A 95 15.51 -22.50 22.26
C ARG A 95 15.86 -22.40 20.78
N HIS A 96 14.94 -21.88 19.98
CA HIS A 96 15.27 -21.42 18.63
C HIS A 96 15.41 -19.89 18.63
N PRO A 97 16.46 -19.32 17.98
CA PRO A 97 16.44 -17.88 17.69
C PRO A 97 15.19 -17.56 16.86
N PRO A 98 14.58 -16.39 17.02
CA PRO A 98 13.35 -16.04 16.32
C PRO A 98 13.59 -16.17 14.81
N LEU A 99 13.02 -17.20 14.20
CA LEU A 99 12.95 -17.31 12.75
C LEU A 99 12.14 -16.10 12.28
N ARG A 100 12.78 -15.23 11.52
CA ARG A 100 12.07 -14.20 10.77
C ARG A 100 11.15 -14.92 9.80
N CYS A 101 9.88 -15.02 10.18
CA CYS A 101 8.86 -15.48 9.23
C CYS A 101 8.91 -14.53 8.05
N ALA A 102 9.38 -15.01 6.90
CA ALA A 102 9.20 -14.29 5.66
C ALA A 102 7.69 -14.13 5.50
N ALA A 103 7.21 -12.89 5.46
CA ALA A 103 5.81 -12.62 5.16
C ALA A 103 5.45 -13.36 3.88
N PRO A 104 4.31 -14.07 3.83
CA PRO A 104 3.88 -14.71 2.58
C PRO A 104 3.82 -13.62 1.51
N ARG A 105 4.62 -13.78 0.46
CA ARG A 105 4.59 -12.91 -0.70
C ARG A 105 3.22 -13.09 -1.34
N CYS A 106 2.51 -11.99 -1.55
CA CYS A 106 1.30 -12.03 -2.36
C CYS A 106 1.67 -12.60 -3.73
N THR A 107 1.09 -13.75 -4.09
CA THR A 107 1.27 -14.34 -5.40
C THR A 107 0.48 -13.50 -6.40
N GLY A 108 1.18 -12.62 -7.13
CA GLY A 108 0.57 -11.73 -8.13
C GLY A 108 0.88 -10.24 -7.96
N CYS A 109 1.39 -9.80 -6.82
CA CYS A 109 1.82 -8.41 -6.62
C CYS A 109 3.08 -8.12 -7.43
N ARG A 110 2.97 -7.20 -8.39
CA ARG A 110 4.14 -6.56 -8.98
C ARG A 110 4.58 -5.43 -8.07
N SER A 111 5.87 -5.37 -7.76
CA SER A 111 6.45 -4.28 -6.97
C SER A 111 6.07 -2.93 -7.59
N PHE A 112 5.46 -2.06 -6.79
CA PHE A 112 4.92 -0.77 -7.21
C PHE A 112 6.00 0.31 -7.40
N VAL A 113 7.26 -0.01 -7.22
CA VAL A 113 8.34 0.97 -7.08
C VAL A 113 8.89 1.50 -8.41
N ASP A 114 8.61 0.82 -9.53
CA ASP A 114 9.18 1.18 -10.83
C ASP A 114 8.12 1.81 -11.75
N GLY A 115 8.19 3.12 -11.88
CA GLY A 115 7.77 3.80 -13.08
C GLY A 115 6.62 4.78 -13.02
N PHE A 116 6.71 5.85 -12.25
CA PHE A 116 5.98 7.08 -12.57
C PHE A 116 6.76 8.33 -12.13
N HIS A 117 7.48 8.91 -13.06
CA HIS A 117 7.94 10.28 -12.94
C HIS A 117 6.88 11.22 -13.52
N LEU A 118 6.30 12.06 -12.70
CA LEU A 118 5.66 13.28 -13.19
C LEU A 118 6.76 14.20 -13.70
N ARG A 119 6.88 14.35 -15.03
CA ARG A 119 7.65 15.44 -15.61
C ARG A 119 7.00 16.77 -15.20
N ARG A 120 7.83 17.68 -14.71
CA ARG A 120 7.47 19.08 -14.44
C ARG A 120 6.98 19.78 -15.69
#